data_8ddd92816b038de542f99ae9faa7bd84
#
_entry.id   8ddd92816b038de542f99ae9faa7bd84
#
_cell.length_a   1.000
_cell.length_b   1.000
_cell.length_c   1.000
_cell.angle_alpha   90.00
_cell.angle_beta   90.00
_cell.angle_gamma   90.00
#
_symmetry.space_group_name_H-M   'P 1'
#
loop_
_entity.id
_entity.type
_entity.pdbx_description
1 polymer ?
#
loop_
_entity_poly.entity_id
_entity_poly.type
_entity_poly.pdbx_seq_one_letter_code
_entity_poly.pdbx_strand_id
1 'polypeptide(L)'
;MKTCNRCPAVSSGAGRLSIKALRSRMGAMLFDGPMNREQSNCVGGVILAASIARQEGADVPLSHISYVLATIYHETARTMRPIEEYGKGKGRPYGEPDPETGQAYYGRGYVQLTWRENYARASRECWDRNLAKGETNFELSPELMLTPFYAAQAALIGMSQGWFTGKSLGDYDIQGGGYDYVGARHIINGSDRDEMIAGIARTIEQALRLATGQGIQRPTLSAGSRGGDVVELQMALGLPHDGVFGSQTKNALAEFQKANGLANDGVCGKNTWAVIDSEVYGL
;
A
#
# COMPACT_ATOMS: atom_id res chain seq x y z
N MET A 1 16.04 3.12 -30.32
CA MET A 1 15.53 2.60 -29.06
C MET A 1 16.68 1.99 -28.28
N LYS A 2 17.22 2.70 -27.28
CA LYS A 2 18.27 2.16 -26.40
C LYS A 2 17.61 1.54 -25.18
N THR A 3 17.77 0.24 -25.03
CA THR A 3 17.32 -0.53 -23.86
C THR A 3 18.05 -0.01 -22.61
N CYS A 4 17.30 0.47 -21.64
CA CYS A 4 17.82 0.86 -20.32
C CYS A 4 18.20 -0.41 -19.53
N ASN A 5 19.48 -0.74 -19.51
CA ASN A 5 20.04 -1.93 -18.87
C ASN A 5 20.57 -1.65 -17.44
N ARG A 6 19.95 -0.75 -16.67
CA ARG A 6 20.35 -0.45 -15.29
C ARG A 6 19.15 -0.52 -14.32
N CYS A 7 18.72 -1.74 -14.01
CA CYS A 7 18.09 -2.00 -12.72
C CYS A 7 19.18 -2.60 -11.81
N PRO A 8 19.65 -1.92 -10.77
CA PRO A 8 20.62 -2.49 -9.85
C PRO A 8 19.99 -3.65 -9.08
N ALA A 9 20.77 -4.71 -8.90
CA ALA A 9 20.42 -5.84 -8.08
C ALA A 9 20.30 -5.38 -6.61
N VAL A 10 19.17 -5.69 -5.98
CA VAL A 10 18.99 -5.56 -4.54
C VAL A 10 19.92 -6.57 -3.88
N SER A 11 20.98 -6.10 -3.23
CA SER A 11 21.96 -6.92 -2.50
C SER A 11 21.37 -7.39 -1.18
N SER A 12 21.64 -8.64 -0.85
CA SER A 12 21.41 -9.45 0.34
C SER A 12 20.09 -10.23 0.39
N GLY A 13 20.11 -11.45 -0.15
CA GLY A 13 19.19 -12.54 0.22
C GLY A 13 17.77 -12.51 -0.37
N ALA A 14 17.34 -11.42 -1.00
CA ALA A 14 16.05 -11.34 -1.67
C ALA A 14 16.20 -11.49 -3.18
N GLY A 15 15.44 -12.38 -3.79
CA GLY A 15 15.35 -12.54 -5.24
C GLY A 15 14.95 -11.22 -5.92
N ARG A 16 15.25 -11.10 -7.23
CA ARG A 16 14.87 -9.93 -8.02
C ARG A 16 13.35 -9.82 -8.09
N LEU A 17 12.77 -8.68 -7.68
CA LEU A 17 11.32 -8.45 -7.72
C LEU A 17 10.77 -8.63 -9.15
N SER A 18 9.86 -9.57 -9.32
CA SER A 18 9.13 -9.75 -10.56
C SER A 18 7.88 -8.89 -10.58
N ILE A 19 7.94 -7.73 -11.25
CA ILE A 19 6.78 -6.82 -11.39
C ILE A 19 5.60 -7.52 -12.07
N LYS A 20 5.84 -8.42 -13.01
CA LYS A 20 4.77 -9.19 -13.66
C LYS A 20 4.07 -10.11 -12.65
N ALA A 21 4.84 -10.85 -11.85
CA ALA A 21 4.28 -11.71 -10.81
C ALA A 21 3.53 -10.90 -9.74
N LEU A 22 4.08 -9.78 -9.29
CA LEU A 22 3.42 -8.88 -8.35
C LEU A 22 2.07 -8.40 -8.87
N ARG A 23 2.02 -7.88 -10.10
CA ARG A 23 0.76 -7.39 -10.71
C ARG A 23 -0.28 -8.49 -10.86
N SER A 24 0.12 -9.68 -11.28
CA SER A 24 -0.78 -10.82 -11.40
C SER A 24 -1.40 -11.19 -10.05
N ARG A 25 -0.58 -11.26 -8.99
CA ARG A 25 -1.02 -11.60 -7.64
C ARG A 25 -1.92 -10.53 -7.03
N MET A 26 -1.50 -9.27 -7.06
CA MET A 26 -2.33 -8.17 -6.58
C MET A 26 -3.66 -8.09 -7.34
N GLY A 27 -3.65 -8.35 -8.65
CA GLY A 27 -4.85 -8.42 -9.46
C GLY A 27 -5.83 -9.45 -8.93
N ALA A 28 -5.38 -10.67 -8.70
CA ALA A 28 -6.21 -11.76 -8.18
C ALA A 28 -6.68 -11.52 -6.73
N MET A 29 -5.80 -10.93 -5.88
CA MET A 29 -6.08 -10.78 -4.45
C MET A 29 -6.95 -9.55 -4.10
N LEU A 30 -6.90 -8.48 -4.90
CA LEU A 30 -7.50 -7.19 -4.53
C LEU A 30 -8.50 -6.63 -5.54
N PHE A 31 -8.48 -7.11 -6.80
CA PHE A 31 -9.22 -6.48 -7.89
C PHE A 31 -10.15 -7.45 -8.66
N ASP A 32 -10.30 -8.67 -8.19
CA ASP A 32 -11.13 -9.72 -8.83
C ASP A 32 -10.74 -9.98 -10.30
N GLY A 33 -9.48 -9.74 -10.66
CA GLY A 33 -8.97 -9.92 -12.01
C GLY A 33 -7.68 -9.15 -12.31
N PRO A 34 -7.26 -9.07 -13.56
CA PRO A 34 -6.05 -8.36 -13.94
C PRO A 34 -6.09 -6.88 -13.57
N MET A 35 -5.01 -6.37 -13.02
CA MET A 35 -4.86 -4.94 -12.73
C MET A 35 -4.95 -4.13 -14.02
N ASN A 36 -5.75 -3.06 -13.99
CA ASN A 36 -5.81 -2.09 -15.06
C ASN A 36 -4.52 -1.22 -15.15
N ARG A 37 -4.47 -0.33 -16.13
CA ARG A 37 -3.31 0.53 -16.36
C ARG A 37 -3.02 1.46 -15.18
N GLU A 38 -4.04 2.06 -14.59
CA GLU A 38 -3.91 3.01 -13.47
C GLU A 38 -3.35 2.32 -12.22
N GLN A 39 -3.94 1.18 -11.86
CA GLN A 39 -3.48 0.34 -10.76
C GLN A 39 -2.03 -0.11 -10.97
N SER A 40 -1.70 -0.54 -12.19
CA SER A 40 -0.34 -0.96 -12.55
C SER A 40 0.67 0.19 -12.48
N ASN A 41 0.28 1.39 -12.88
CA ASN A 41 1.12 2.59 -12.82
C ASN A 41 1.37 3.01 -11.37
N CYS A 42 0.35 2.96 -10.51
CA CYS A 42 0.48 3.25 -9.09
C CYS A 42 1.47 2.30 -8.41
N VAL A 43 1.27 0.98 -8.55
CA VAL A 43 2.17 -0.02 -7.95
C VAL A 43 3.59 0.16 -8.46
N GLY A 44 3.78 0.33 -9.78
CA GLY A 44 5.09 0.59 -10.38
C GLY A 44 5.73 1.88 -9.85
N GLY A 45 4.94 2.93 -9.68
CA GLY A 45 5.39 4.22 -9.15
C GLY A 45 5.88 4.13 -7.70
N VAL A 46 5.13 3.45 -6.82
CA VAL A 46 5.53 3.27 -5.41
C VAL A 46 6.77 2.38 -5.29
N ILE A 47 6.85 1.31 -6.09
CA ILE A 47 8.06 0.46 -6.14
C ILE A 47 9.28 1.25 -6.62
N LEU A 48 9.10 2.10 -7.63
CA LEU A 48 10.18 2.96 -8.12
C LEU A 48 10.61 3.98 -7.04
N ALA A 49 9.66 4.61 -6.36
CA ALA A 49 9.94 5.53 -5.25
C ALA A 49 10.74 4.84 -4.14
N ALA A 50 10.34 3.64 -3.73
CA ALA A 50 11.06 2.84 -2.76
C ALA A 50 12.47 2.45 -3.23
N SER A 51 12.63 2.12 -4.52
CA SER A 51 13.93 1.81 -5.09
C SER A 51 14.88 3.01 -5.08
N ILE A 52 14.38 4.19 -5.39
CA ILE A 52 15.15 5.44 -5.34
C ILE A 52 15.57 5.74 -3.89
N ALA A 53 14.64 5.70 -2.95
CA ALA A 53 14.93 5.94 -1.53
C ALA A 53 16.00 4.97 -0.98
N ARG A 54 15.94 3.69 -1.34
CA ARG A 54 16.97 2.70 -0.98
C ARG A 54 18.34 2.99 -1.58
N GLN A 55 18.40 3.49 -2.82
CA GLN A 55 19.67 3.90 -3.46
C GLN A 55 20.31 5.09 -2.72
N GLU A 56 19.51 5.92 -2.07
CA GLU A 56 19.93 7.03 -1.23
C GLU A 56 20.25 6.61 0.22
N GLY A 57 20.17 5.31 0.52
CA GLY A 57 20.51 4.74 1.82
C GLY A 57 19.34 4.64 2.81
N ALA A 58 18.12 4.96 2.39
CA ALA A 58 16.95 4.79 3.26
C ALA A 58 16.60 3.30 3.42
N ASP A 59 16.23 2.90 4.64
CA ASP A 59 15.60 1.61 4.87
C ASP A 59 14.10 1.70 4.53
N VAL A 60 13.68 0.96 3.52
CA VAL A 60 12.28 0.90 3.08
C VAL A 60 11.86 -0.57 3.00
N PRO A 61 11.46 -1.19 4.11
CA PRO A 61 11.04 -2.59 4.14
C PRO A 61 9.76 -2.83 3.33
N LEU A 62 9.44 -4.09 3.05
CA LEU A 62 8.24 -4.45 2.30
C LEU A 62 6.96 -4.04 3.02
N SER A 63 6.97 -4.04 4.36
CA SER A 63 5.89 -3.55 5.21
C SER A 63 5.54 -2.08 4.92
N HIS A 64 6.54 -1.20 4.78
CA HIS A 64 6.32 0.20 4.45
C HIS A 64 5.70 0.35 3.06
N ILE A 65 6.24 -0.36 2.05
CA ILE A 65 5.71 -0.34 0.69
C ILE A 65 4.26 -0.82 0.65
N SER A 66 3.98 -1.92 1.35
CA SER A 66 2.64 -2.50 1.40
C SER A 66 1.64 -1.59 2.09
N TYR A 67 2.06 -0.91 3.17
CA TYR A 67 1.18 0.02 3.86
C TYR A 67 0.87 1.28 3.04
N VAL A 68 1.87 1.84 2.34
CA VAL A 68 1.65 2.94 1.39
C VAL A 68 0.66 2.55 0.30
N LEU A 69 0.82 1.36 -0.30
CA LEU A 69 -0.09 0.86 -1.33
C LEU A 69 -1.50 0.60 -0.79
N ALA A 70 -1.65 0.06 0.42
CA ALA A 70 -2.95 -0.17 1.06
C ALA A 70 -3.66 1.15 1.38
N THR A 71 -2.93 2.14 1.86
CA THR A 71 -3.44 3.50 2.07
C THR A 71 -3.95 4.09 0.75
N ILE A 72 -3.15 4.05 -0.31
CA ILE A 72 -3.55 4.53 -1.64
C ILE A 72 -4.79 3.80 -2.14
N TYR A 73 -4.83 2.48 -2.00
CA TYR A 73 -6.00 1.67 -2.38
C TYR A 73 -7.28 2.14 -1.69
N HIS A 74 -7.20 2.44 -0.39
CA HIS A 74 -8.32 2.94 0.39
C HIS A 74 -8.70 4.37 0.01
N GLU A 75 -7.75 5.31 0.04
CA GLU A 75 -7.98 6.76 -0.18
C GLU A 75 -8.48 7.07 -1.61
N THR A 76 -8.17 6.21 -2.57
CA THR A 76 -8.62 6.36 -3.96
C THR A 76 -9.81 5.48 -4.32
N ALA A 77 -10.54 4.95 -3.34
CA ALA A 77 -11.68 4.04 -3.54
C ALA A 77 -11.36 2.90 -4.53
N ARG A 78 -10.23 2.20 -4.35
CA ARG A 78 -9.72 1.07 -5.14
C ARG A 78 -9.24 1.43 -6.56
N THR A 79 -9.44 2.66 -7.02
CA THR A 79 -9.04 3.06 -8.38
C THR A 79 -7.54 3.16 -8.56
N MET A 80 -6.81 3.47 -7.48
CA MET A 80 -5.36 3.74 -7.47
C MET A 80 -4.96 4.82 -8.50
N ARG A 81 -5.84 5.79 -8.73
CA ARG A 81 -5.60 6.99 -9.53
C ARG A 81 -5.26 8.16 -8.60
N PRO A 82 -4.33 9.05 -8.96
CA PRO A 82 -4.21 10.32 -8.28
C PRO A 82 -5.50 11.11 -8.49
N ILE A 83 -6.06 11.63 -7.42
CA ILE A 83 -7.34 12.36 -7.43
C ILE A 83 -7.20 13.74 -6.81
N GLU A 84 -8.13 14.63 -7.17
CA GLU A 84 -8.36 15.90 -6.47
C GLU A 84 -9.42 15.71 -5.38
N GLU A 85 -9.26 16.43 -4.27
CA GLU A 85 -10.25 16.52 -3.21
C GLU A 85 -11.63 16.93 -3.79
N TYR A 86 -12.66 16.18 -3.42
CA TYR A 86 -14.02 16.54 -3.81
C TYR A 86 -14.41 17.88 -3.20
N GLY A 87 -14.80 18.84 -4.06
CA GLY A 87 -15.12 20.20 -3.63
C GLY A 87 -13.91 21.13 -3.54
N LYS A 88 -12.70 20.65 -3.84
CA LYS A 88 -11.47 21.45 -3.99
C LYS A 88 -11.21 22.38 -2.80
N GLY A 89 -11.43 21.88 -1.59
CA GLY A 89 -11.23 22.63 -0.37
C GLY A 89 -12.23 23.75 -0.13
N LYS A 90 -13.39 23.77 -0.78
CA LYS A 90 -14.40 24.85 -0.65
C LYS A 90 -14.75 25.08 0.83
N GLY A 91 -14.59 26.34 1.29
CA GLY A 91 -14.85 26.74 2.65
C GLY A 91 -13.73 26.35 3.64
N ARG A 92 -12.58 25.94 3.14
CA ARG A 92 -11.38 25.67 3.94
C ARG A 92 -10.26 26.63 3.54
N PRO A 93 -9.38 27.05 4.47
CA PRO A 93 -8.29 27.98 4.17
C PRO A 93 -7.36 27.50 3.03
N TYR A 94 -7.09 26.20 2.95
CA TYR A 94 -6.25 25.62 1.90
C TYR A 94 -6.95 25.52 0.51
N GLY A 95 -8.26 25.77 0.46
CA GLY A 95 -9.05 25.84 -0.77
C GLY A 95 -9.11 27.24 -1.36
N GLU A 96 -8.72 28.26 -0.60
CA GLU A 96 -8.65 29.64 -1.09
C GLU A 96 -7.36 29.87 -1.86
N PRO A 97 -7.36 30.73 -2.91
CA PRO A 97 -6.14 31.10 -3.60
C PRO A 97 -5.14 31.80 -2.68
N ASP A 98 -3.91 31.29 -2.66
CA ASP A 98 -2.80 31.89 -1.92
C ASP A 98 -2.42 33.25 -2.55
N PRO A 99 -2.23 34.32 -1.75
CA PRO A 99 -1.99 35.66 -2.27
C PRO A 99 -0.69 35.84 -3.09
N GLU A 100 0.31 34.98 -2.84
CA GLU A 100 1.62 35.08 -3.51
C GLU A 100 1.65 34.26 -4.80
N THR A 101 1.01 33.08 -4.81
CA THR A 101 1.09 32.14 -5.92
C THR A 101 -0.17 32.12 -6.78
N GLY A 102 -1.29 32.60 -6.25
CA GLY A 102 -2.62 32.49 -6.88
C GLY A 102 -3.18 31.06 -6.89
N GLN A 103 -2.50 30.09 -6.27
CA GLN A 103 -2.88 28.69 -6.28
C GLN A 103 -3.64 28.30 -5.01
N ALA A 104 -4.55 27.32 -5.13
CA ALA A 104 -5.18 26.69 -3.98
C ALA A 104 -4.56 25.31 -3.72
N TYR A 105 -4.27 25.00 -2.43
CA TYR A 105 -3.50 23.83 -2.02
C TYR A 105 -4.39 22.76 -1.36
N TYR A 106 -5.55 22.52 -1.95
CA TYR A 106 -6.44 21.44 -1.55
C TYR A 106 -5.83 20.06 -1.88
N GLY A 107 -6.41 19.02 -1.32
CA GLY A 107 -5.91 17.65 -1.42
C GLY A 107 -5.77 17.16 -2.86
N ARG A 108 -4.55 16.75 -3.24
CA ARG A 108 -4.26 16.13 -4.54
C ARG A 108 -3.36 14.90 -4.38
N GLY A 109 -3.39 14.06 -5.39
CA GLY A 109 -2.53 12.89 -5.49
C GLY A 109 -3.15 11.64 -4.88
N TYR A 110 -2.30 10.70 -4.45
CA TYR A 110 -2.75 9.41 -3.91
C TYR A 110 -3.20 9.48 -2.45
N VAL A 111 -2.62 10.38 -1.67
CA VAL A 111 -2.83 10.50 -0.23
C VAL A 111 -3.30 11.90 0.19
N GLN A 112 -3.85 12.65 -0.75
CA GLN A 112 -4.44 13.96 -0.53
C GLN A 112 -3.45 14.96 0.09
N LEU A 113 -2.30 15.18 -0.59
CA LEU A 113 -1.35 16.23 -0.21
C LEU A 113 -2.07 17.58 -0.16
N THR A 114 -2.05 18.23 1.00
CA THR A 114 -2.80 19.45 1.30
C THR A 114 -1.86 20.47 1.97
N TRP A 115 -2.17 21.74 1.89
CA TRP A 115 -1.41 22.89 2.40
C TRP A 115 -0.15 23.24 1.60
N ARG A 116 0.07 24.53 1.40
CA ARG A 116 1.20 25.09 0.65
C ARG A 116 2.55 24.55 1.10
N GLU A 117 2.74 24.45 2.42
CA GLU A 117 4.01 23.98 3.03
C GLU A 117 4.36 22.56 2.59
N ASN A 118 3.35 21.69 2.43
CA ASN A 118 3.58 20.32 1.98
C ASN A 118 3.89 20.26 0.48
N TYR A 119 3.27 21.14 -0.34
CA TYR A 119 3.65 21.27 -1.76
C TYR A 119 5.05 21.82 -1.92
N ALA A 120 5.44 22.84 -1.12
CA ALA A 120 6.81 23.35 -1.08
C ALA A 120 7.81 22.29 -0.66
N ARG A 121 7.46 21.48 0.38
CA ARG A 121 8.29 20.36 0.84
C ARG A 121 8.45 19.31 -0.26
N ALA A 122 7.37 18.94 -0.94
CA ALA A 122 7.42 18.01 -2.05
C ALA A 122 8.31 18.52 -3.20
N SER A 123 8.28 19.83 -3.51
CA SER A 123 9.18 20.43 -4.50
C SER A 123 10.65 20.24 -4.09
N ARG A 124 11.01 20.61 -2.86
CA ARG A 124 12.39 20.45 -2.34
C ARG A 124 12.85 19.01 -2.41
N GLU A 125 12.05 18.07 -1.90
CA GLU A 125 12.40 16.64 -1.92
C GLU A 125 12.63 16.11 -3.33
N CYS A 126 11.80 16.53 -4.30
CA CYS A 126 11.99 16.13 -5.68
C CYS A 126 13.25 16.74 -6.31
N TRP A 127 13.61 17.98 -5.96
CA TRP A 127 14.84 18.62 -6.45
C TRP A 127 16.10 18.01 -5.82
N ASP A 128 16.12 17.84 -4.51
CA ASP A 128 17.26 17.30 -3.77
C ASP A 128 17.59 15.87 -4.23
N ARG A 129 16.59 15.12 -4.64
CA ARG A 129 16.71 13.75 -5.19
C ARG A 129 16.89 13.69 -6.71
N ASN A 130 16.99 14.85 -7.36
CA ASN A 130 17.09 14.94 -8.83
C ASN A 130 15.97 14.18 -9.59
N LEU A 131 14.77 14.14 -9.00
CA LEU A 131 13.57 13.50 -9.56
C LEU A 131 12.76 14.44 -10.44
N ALA A 132 12.99 15.74 -10.31
CA ALA A 132 12.35 16.77 -11.07
C ALA A 132 13.42 17.60 -11.80
N LYS A 133 13.20 17.89 -13.07
CA LYS A 133 14.03 18.87 -13.77
C LYS A 133 13.64 20.26 -13.28
N GLY A 134 14.60 21.17 -13.14
CA GLY A 134 14.57 22.45 -12.44
C GLY A 134 13.37 23.41 -12.59
N GLU A 135 12.36 23.07 -13.38
CA GLU A 135 11.13 23.86 -13.52
C GLU A 135 9.93 23.23 -12.77
N THR A 136 10.09 22.05 -12.17
CA THR A 136 8.99 21.39 -11.44
C THR A 136 8.83 22.04 -10.08
N ASN A 137 7.86 22.90 -9.94
CA ASN A 137 7.51 23.59 -8.71
C ASN A 137 6.04 23.32 -8.38
N PHE A 138 5.78 22.52 -7.37
CA PHE A 138 4.42 22.15 -6.98
C PHE A 138 3.67 23.29 -6.29
N GLU A 139 4.33 24.36 -5.84
CA GLU A 139 3.66 25.56 -5.36
C GLU A 139 3.09 26.36 -6.52
N LEU A 140 3.76 26.39 -7.67
CA LEU A 140 3.29 27.10 -8.86
C LEU A 140 2.40 26.23 -9.75
N SER A 141 2.55 24.92 -9.68
CA SER A 141 1.83 23.93 -10.49
C SER A 141 1.36 22.75 -9.63
N PRO A 142 0.44 22.98 -8.67
CA PRO A 142 -0.01 21.94 -7.74
C PRO A 142 -0.73 20.76 -8.42
N GLU A 143 -1.27 20.97 -9.65
CA GLU A 143 -1.87 19.91 -10.47
C GLU A 143 -0.88 18.83 -10.89
N LEU A 144 0.42 19.10 -10.86
CA LEU A 144 1.46 18.08 -11.11
C LEU A 144 1.41 16.92 -10.10
N MET A 145 0.81 17.13 -8.91
CA MET A 145 0.54 16.05 -7.95
C MET A 145 -0.48 15.03 -8.45
N LEU A 146 -1.16 15.28 -9.56
CA LEU A 146 -2.01 14.31 -10.25
C LEU A 146 -1.22 13.42 -11.22
N THR A 147 0.07 13.68 -11.41
CA THR A 147 0.95 12.81 -12.17
C THR A 147 1.31 11.59 -11.31
N PRO A 148 1.07 10.35 -11.78
CA PRO A 148 1.29 9.14 -10.98
C PRO A 148 2.69 9.03 -10.36
N PHE A 149 3.72 9.47 -11.08
CA PHE A 149 5.09 9.49 -10.58
C PHE A 149 5.26 10.39 -9.36
N TYR A 150 4.83 11.65 -9.44
CA TYR A 150 4.97 12.60 -8.32
C TYR A 150 4.05 12.25 -7.15
N ALA A 151 2.84 11.78 -7.43
CA ALA A 151 1.92 11.30 -6.40
C ALA A 151 2.50 10.12 -5.61
N ALA A 152 3.21 9.19 -6.27
CA ALA A 152 3.86 8.07 -5.60
C ALA A 152 5.07 8.50 -4.75
N GLN A 153 5.88 9.44 -5.26
CA GLN A 153 6.98 10.03 -4.49
C GLN A 153 6.45 10.72 -3.23
N ALA A 154 5.44 11.60 -3.38
CA ALA A 154 4.84 12.31 -2.26
C ALA A 154 4.18 11.37 -1.24
N ALA A 155 3.55 10.28 -1.68
CA ALA A 155 2.97 9.30 -0.78
C ALA A 155 4.05 8.59 0.05
N LEU A 156 5.06 8.01 -0.58
CA LEU A 156 6.11 7.28 0.13
C LEU A 156 6.94 8.22 1.03
N ILE A 157 7.46 9.31 0.48
CA ILE A 157 8.31 10.24 1.23
C ILE A 157 7.52 10.91 2.36
N GLY A 158 6.30 11.39 2.05
CA GLY A 158 5.45 12.05 3.02
C GLY A 158 5.07 11.17 4.19
N MET A 159 4.72 9.91 3.93
CA MET A 159 4.45 8.94 5.00
C MET A 159 5.72 8.54 5.75
N SER A 160 6.87 8.45 5.09
CA SER A 160 8.15 8.15 5.74
C SER A 160 8.65 9.29 6.63
N GLN A 161 8.31 10.53 6.30
CA GLN A 161 8.76 11.73 7.02
C GLN A 161 7.69 12.37 7.91
N GLY A 162 6.49 11.78 7.99
CA GLY A 162 5.42 12.26 8.86
C GLY A 162 4.77 13.58 8.43
N TRP A 163 4.65 13.86 7.12
CA TRP A 163 4.11 15.13 6.62
C TRP A 163 2.65 15.38 6.99
N PHE A 164 1.85 14.33 7.21
CA PHE A 164 0.40 14.43 7.31
C PHE A 164 -0.08 14.66 8.76
N THR A 165 0.47 13.90 9.70
CA THR A 165 0.04 13.94 11.11
C THR A 165 1.19 14.09 12.09
N GLY A 166 2.43 14.14 11.61
CA GLY A 166 3.64 14.06 12.43
C GLY A 166 4.07 12.63 12.74
N LYS A 167 3.26 11.60 12.37
CA LYS A 167 3.64 10.19 12.47
C LYS A 167 4.20 9.68 11.17
N SER A 168 5.25 8.86 11.26
CA SER A 168 5.98 8.30 10.13
C SER A 168 5.80 6.79 10.02
N LEU A 169 6.18 6.22 8.89
CA LEU A 169 6.17 4.76 8.70
C LEU A 169 7.04 4.06 9.75
N GLY A 170 8.22 4.58 10.05
CA GLY A 170 9.15 3.99 11.02
C GLY A 170 8.63 3.97 12.47
N ASP A 171 7.67 4.82 12.83
CA ASP A 171 7.08 4.83 14.18
C ASP A 171 6.30 3.54 14.50
N TYR A 172 5.99 2.74 13.49
CA TYR A 172 5.18 1.52 13.61
C TYR A 172 5.98 0.24 13.34
N ASP A 173 7.30 0.36 13.20
CA ASP A 173 8.19 -0.80 13.15
C ASP A 173 8.25 -1.46 14.55
N ILE A 174 8.02 -2.78 14.60
CA ILE A 174 8.05 -3.54 15.85
C ILE A 174 9.48 -4.00 16.11
N GLN A 175 10.01 -3.70 17.28
CA GLN A 175 11.32 -4.13 17.71
C GLN A 175 11.40 -5.67 17.70
N GLY A 176 12.39 -6.22 17.01
CA GLY A 176 12.53 -7.66 16.82
C GLY A 176 11.86 -8.21 15.57
N GLY A 177 11.20 -7.37 14.79
CA GLY A 177 10.58 -7.68 13.49
C GLY A 177 9.07 -7.56 13.49
N GLY A 178 8.51 -7.25 12.32
CA GLY A 178 7.09 -7.01 12.11
C GLY A 178 6.73 -5.55 11.98
N TYR A 179 5.45 -5.27 11.75
CA TYR A 179 4.92 -3.93 11.55
C TYR A 179 3.52 -3.79 12.16
N ASP A 180 3.27 -2.72 12.89
CA ASP A 180 1.93 -2.40 13.43
C ASP A 180 1.07 -1.75 12.35
N TYR A 181 0.49 -2.57 11.48
CA TYR A 181 -0.39 -2.12 10.40
C TYR A 181 -1.66 -1.41 10.89
N VAL A 182 -2.15 -1.76 12.07
CA VAL A 182 -3.37 -1.15 12.65
C VAL A 182 -3.04 0.25 13.15
N GLY A 183 -2.01 0.38 13.99
CA GLY A 183 -1.56 1.66 14.51
C GLY A 183 -1.09 2.62 13.42
N ALA A 184 -0.54 2.11 12.34
CA ALA A 184 -0.04 2.91 11.21
C ALA A 184 -1.13 3.78 10.54
N ARG A 185 -2.43 3.52 10.79
CA ARG A 185 -3.51 4.40 10.30
C ARG A 185 -3.34 5.85 10.76
N HIS A 186 -2.73 6.06 11.90
CA HIS A 186 -2.44 7.40 12.43
C HIS A 186 -1.44 8.21 11.58
N ILE A 187 -0.76 7.62 10.60
CA ILE A 187 0.14 8.35 9.67
C ILE A 187 -0.66 9.33 8.80
N ILE A 188 -1.85 8.93 8.34
CA ILE A 188 -2.68 9.74 7.42
C ILE A 188 -3.93 10.28 8.12
N ASN A 189 -4.55 9.50 9.02
CA ASN A 189 -5.84 9.82 9.63
C ASN A 189 -5.90 9.25 11.06
N GLY A 190 -7.07 9.25 11.68
CA GLY A 190 -7.33 8.59 12.98
C GLY A 190 -7.44 7.07 12.84
N SER A 191 -8.32 6.46 13.64
CA SER A 191 -8.52 5.00 13.69
C SER A 191 -9.63 4.48 12.75
N ASP A 192 -10.16 5.34 11.86
CA ASP A 192 -11.22 4.90 10.92
C ASP A 192 -10.69 3.83 9.96
N ARG A 193 -11.37 2.66 9.94
CA ARG A 193 -11.07 1.51 9.05
C ARG A 193 -9.66 0.95 9.17
N ASP A 194 -9.00 1.13 10.29
CA ASP A 194 -7.64 0.71 10.57
C ASP A 194 -7.42 -0.79 10.33
N GLU A 195 -8.26 -1.66 10.89
CA GLU A 195 -8.21 -3.11 10.70
C GLU A 195 -8.38 -3.53 9.24
N MET A 196 -9.29 -2.87 8.50
CA MET A 196 -9.50 -3.16 7.08
C MET A 196 -8.26 -2.81 6.26
N ILE A 197 -7.69 -1.62 6.48
CA ILE A 197 -6.48 -1.18 5.76
C ILE A 197 -5.29 -2.07 6.13
N ALA A 198 -5.17 -2.45 7.41
CA ALA A 198 -4.16 -3.40 7.87
C ALA A 198 -4.26 -4.75 7.15
N GLY A 199 -5.48 -5.27 6.94
CA GLY A 199 -5.72 -6.48 6.17
C GLY A 199 -5.24 -6.38 4.73
N ILE A 200 -5.60 -5.28 4.05
CA ILE A 200 -5.15 -5.00 2.70
C ILE A 200 -3.61 -4.90 2.64
N ALA A 201 -2.98 -4.23 3.61
CA ALA A 201 -1.53 -4.08 3.66
C ALA A 201 -0.81 -5.43 3.81
N ARG A 202 -1.30 -6.33 4.67
CA ARG A 202 -0.75 -7.69 4.81
C ARG A 202 -0.90 -8.50 3.52
N THR A 203 -2.04 -8.39 2.86
CA THR A 203 -2.27 -9.02 1.54
C THR A 203 -1.26 -8.54 0.50
N ILE A 204 -1.00 -7.23 0.45
CA ILE A 204 0.00 -6.65 -0.46
C ILE A 204 1.42 -7.09 -0.08
N GLU A 205 1.76 -7.11 1.21
CA GLU A 205 3.07 -7.56 1.66
C GLU A 205 3.36 -9.00 1.23
N GLN A 206 2.37 -9.87 1.33
CA GLN A 206 2.50 -11.25 0.87
C GLN A 206 2.75 -11.33 -0.63
N ALA A 207 2.01 -10.57 -1.43
CA ALA A 207 2.24 -10.50 -2.86
C ALA A 207 3.66 -10.01 -3.18
N LEU A 208 4.18 -9.03 -2.42
CA LEU A 208 5.54 -8.52 -2.55
C LEU A 208 6.59 -9.59 -2.16
N ARG A 209 6.40 -10.28 -1.02
CA ARG A 209 7.29 -11.36 -0.58
C ARG A 209 7.40 -12.48 -1.61
N LEU A 210 6.27 -12.92 -2.14
CA LEU A 210 6.24 -13.93 -3.19
C LEU A 210 6.92 -13.46 -4.49
N ALA A 211 6.67 -12.22 -4.89
CA ALA A 211 7.28 -11.64 -6.08
C ALA A 211 8.80 -11.45 -5.94
N THR A 212 9.32 -11.41 -4.71
CA THR A 212 10.76 -11.36 -4.39
C THR A 212 11.37 -12.74 -4.09
N GLY A 213 10.58 -13.82 -4.17
CA GLY A 213 11.01 -15.16 -3.82
C GLY A 213 11.13 -15.42 -2.30
N GLN A 214 10.58 -14.52 -1.48
CA GLN A 214 10.48 -14.73 -0.03
C GLN A 214 9.26 -15.57 0.29
N GLY A 215 9.40 -16.51 1.26
CA GLY A 215 8.29 -17.33 1.73
C GLY A 215 7.25 -16.51 2.51
N ILE A 216 6.00 -16.97 2.47
CA ILE A 216 4.93 -16.38 3.28
C ILE A 216 5.01 -16.94 4.70
N GLN A 217 4.92 -16.06 5.69
CA GLN A 217 4.66 -16.48 7.07
C GLN A 217 3.16 -16.42 7.31
N ARG A 218 2.56 -17.60 7.56
CA ARG A 218 1.12 -17.74 7.79
C ARG A 218 0.85 -18.01 9.26
N PRO A 219 0.12 -17.15 9.98
CA PRO A 219 -0.30 -17.45 11.34
C PRO A 219 -1.37 -18.55 11.36
N THR A 220 -1.47 -19.26 12.46
CA THR A 220 -2.63 -20.12 12.72
C THR A 220 -3.79 -19.26 13.18
N LEU A 221 -4.94 -19.36 12.51
CA LEU A 221 -6.15 -18.64 12.85
C LEU A 221 -7.26 -19.58 13.30
N SER A 222 -8.00 -19.16 14.32
CA SER A 222 -9.13 -19.91 14.90
C SER A 222 -10.20 -18.95 15.41
N ALA A 223 -11.33 -19.47 15.89
CA ALA A 223 -12.38 -18.67 16.49
C ALA A 223 -11.83 -17.73 17.57
N GLY A 224 -12.17 -16.44 17.46
CA GLY A 224 -11.66 -15.38 18.32
C GLY A 224 -10.43 -14.64 17.77
N SER A 225 -9.73 -15.18 16.76
CA SER A 225 -8.69 -14.42 16.04
C SER A 225 -9.26 -13.15 15.43
N ARG A 226 -8.45 -12.07 15.39
CA ARG A 226 -8.84 -10.78 14.83
C ARG A 226 -7.71 -10.21 14.00
N GLY A 227 -8.05 -9.27 13.13
CA GLY A 227 -7.09 -8.48 12.35
C GLY A 227 -6.95 -8.92 10.91
N GLY A 228 -5.91 -8.41 10.25
CA GLY A 228 -5.76 -8.49 8.81
C GLY A 228 -5.60 -9.90 8.24
N ASP A 229 -4.96 -10.81 8.98
CA ASP A 229 -4.87 -12.21 8.52
C ASP A 229 -6.25 -12.89 8.49
N VAL A 230 -7.18 -12.45 9.37
CA VAL A 230 -8.58 -12.91 9.33
C VAL A 230 -9.31 -12.28 8.14
N VAL A 231 -9.07 -11.00 7.86
CA VAL A 231 -9.60 -10.34 6.64
C VAL A 231 -9.17 -11.11 5.40
N GLU A 232 -7.91 -11.47 5.30
CA GLU A 232 -7.39 -12.22 4.16
C GLU A 232 -8.03 -13.61 4.04
N LEU A 233 -8.15 -14.34 5.15
CA LEU A 233 -8.86 -15.61 5.16
C LEU A 233 -10.31 -15.45 4.71
N GLN A 234 -11.03 -14.44 5.21
CA GLN A 234 -12.40 -14.15 4.83
C GLN A 234 -12.54 -13.83 3.34
N MET A 235 -11.60 -13.04 2.80
CA MET A 235 -11.55 -12.75 1.35
C MET A 235 -11.35 -14.04 0.54
N ALA A 236 -10.41 -14.89 0.96
CA ALA A 236 -10.15 -16.17 0.30
C ALA A 236 -11.36 -17.11 0.32
N LEU A 237 -12.17 -17.05 1.37
CA LEU A 237 -13.41 -17.82 1.53
C LEU A 237 -14.64 -17.14 0.90
N GLY A 238 -14.50 -15.98 0.27
CA GLY A 238 -15.61 -15.24 -0.34
C GLY A 238 -16.62 -14.68 0.66
N LEU A 239 -16.17 -14.39 1.90
CA LEU A 239 -17.01 -13.86 2.97
C LEU A 239 -16.93 -12.34 3.08
N PRO A 240 -17.91 -11.68 3.75
CA PRO A 240 -17.70 -10.34 4.27
C PRO A 240 -16.48 -10.32 5.18
N HIS A 241 -15.54 -9.40 4.91
CA HIS A 241 -14.23 -9.37 5.55
C HIS A 241 -14.15 -8.29 6.62
N ASP A 242 -14.77 -8.56 7.75
CA ASP A 242 -14.81 -7.69 8.94
C ASP A 242 -13.62 -7.82 9.88
N GLY A 243 -12.69 -8.75 9.59
CA GLY A 243 -11.51 -9.01 10.38
C GLY A 243 -11.76 -9.73 11.71
N VAL A 244 -12.96 -10.31 11.89
CA VAL A 244 -13.31 -11.06 13.10
C VAL A 244 -13.59 -12.52 12.76
N PHE A 245 -12.77 -13.43 13.28
CA PHE A 245 -12.98 -14.87 13.09
C PHE A 245 -14.15 -15.35 13.97
N GLY A 246 -15.37 -15.14 13.50
CA GLY A 246 -16.61 -15.57 14.13
C GLY A 246 -17.08 -16.94 13.66
N SER A 247 -18.31 -17.30 14.02
CA SER A 247 -18.94 -18.57 13.63
C SER A 247 -19.10 -18.71 12.11
N GLN A 248 -19.39 -17.62 11.39
CA GLN A 248 -19.51 -17.62 9.94
C GLN A 248 -18.18 -18.00 9.28
N THR A 249 -17.08 -17.37 9.70
CA THR A 249 -15.74 -17.69 9.21
C THR A 249 -15.35 -19.12 9.53
N LYS A 250 -15.65 -19.59 10.76
CA LYS A 250 -15.38 -20.97 11.18
C LYS A 250 -16.09 -22.00 10.30
N ASN A 251 -17.39 -21.78 10.05
CA ASN A 251 -18.20 -22.71 9.27
C ASN A 251 -17.73 -22.76 7.81
N ALA A 252 -17.53 -21.60 7.17
CA ALA A 252 -17.03 -21.55 5.81
C ALA A 252 -15.63 -22.19 5.68
N LEU A 253 -14.76 -21.97 6.65
CA LEU A 253 -13.44 -22.61 6.68
C LEU A 253 -13.55 -24.12 6.79
N ALA A 254 -14.41 -24.63 7.67
CA ALA A 254 -14.62 -26.08 7.82
C ALA A 254 -15.16 -26.71 6.54
N GLU A 255 -16.07 -26.04 5.83
CA GLU A 255 -16.55 -26.49 4.53
C GLU A 255 -15.46 -26.47 3.47
N PHE A 256 -14.66 -25.42 3.40
CA PHE A 256 -13.49 -25.35 2.54
C PHE A 256 -12.50 -26.50 2.83
N GLN A 257 -12.17 -26.72 4.10
CA GLN A 257 -11.30 -27.83 4.51
C GLN A 257 -11.83 -29.19 4.08
N LYS A 258 -13.14 -29.43 4.28
CA LYS A 258 -13.81 -30.66 3.87
C LYS A 258 -13.75 -30.86 2.36
N ALA A 259 -14.03 -29.80 1.57
CA ALA A 259 -13.99 -29.84 0.11
C ALA A 259 -12.60 -30.17 -0.42
N ASN A 260 -11.56 -29.77 0.30
CA ASN A 260 -10.15 -29.96 -0.07
C ASN A 260 -9.47 -31.16 0.64
N GLY A 261 -10.24 -32.03 1.27
CA GLY A 261 -9.71 -33.23 1.91
C GLY A 261 -8.80 -32.96 3.12
N LEU A 262 -8.92 -31.79 3.75
CA LEU A 262 -8.20 -31.40 4.95
C LEU A 262 -8.95 -31.82 6.23
N ALA A 263 -8.24 -31.75 7.37
CA ALA A 263 -8.90 -31.86 8.68
C ALA A 263 -9.90 -30.71 8.83
N ASN A 264 -11.15 -31.03 9.00
CA ASN A 264 -12.26 -30.07 9.05
C ASN A 264 -12.47 -29.58 10.51
N ASP A 265 -11.42 -28.99 11.09
CA ASP A 265 -11.36 -28.54 12.48
C ASP A 265 -11.75 -27.05 12.67
N GLY A 266 -11.92 -26.32 11.57
CA GLY A 266 -12.21 -24.89 11.58
C GLY A 266 -11.02 -24.07 12.09
N VAL A 267 -9.79 -24.60 11.96
CA VAL A 267 -8.54 -23.91 12.29
C VAL A 267 -7.73 -23.72 11.00
N CYS A 268 -7.43 -22.50 10.65
CA CYS A 268 -6.60 -22.20 9.48
C CYS A 268 -5.12 -22.30 9.86
N GLY A 269 -4.59 -23.53 9.81
CA GLY A 269 -3.18 -23.81 10.03
C GLY A 269 -2.39 -23.89 8.72
N LYS A 270 -1.12 -24.30 8.82
CA LYS A 270 -0.17 -24.37 7.68
C LYS A 270 -0.73 -25.12 6.47
N ASN A 271 -1.37 -26.26 6.67
CA ASN A 271 -1.90 -27.07 5.56
C ASN A 271 -3.08 -26.40 4.88
N THR A 272 -3.96 -25.75 5.64
CA THR A 272 -5.11 -25.02 5.11
C THR A 272 -4.64 -23.81 4.32
N TRP A 273 -3.68 -23.06 4.85
CA TRP A 273 -3.09 -21.96 4.12
C TRP A 273 -2.41 -22.39 2.82
N ALA A 274 -1.71 -23.53 2.82
CA ALA A 274 -1.07 -24.04 1.61
C ALA A 274 -2.07 -24.34 0.49
N VAL A 275 -3.26 -24.84 0.83
CA VAL A 275 -4.33 -25.07 -0.15
C VAL A 275 -4.94 -23.74 -0.60
N ILE A 276 -5.19 -22.81 0.31
CA ILE A 276 -5.66 -21.46 -0.04
C ILE A 276 -4.65 -20.77 -0.97
N ASP A 277 -3.37 -20.81 -0.64
CA ASP A 277 -2.30 -20.23 -1.44
C ASP A 277 -2.27 -20.84 -2.85
N SER A 278 -2.45 -22.14 -2.98
CA SER A 278 -2.47 -22.83 -4.27
C SER A 278 -3.74 -22.56 -5.08
N GLU A 279 -4.92 -22.72 -4.48
CA GLU A 279 -6.19 -22.67 -5.20
C GLU A 279 -6.69 -21.24 -5.45
N VAL A 280 -6.53 -20.37 -4.46
CA VAL A 280 -7.04 -18.99 -4.53
C VAL A 280 -6.01 -18.06 -5.15
N TYR A 281 -4.74 -18.23 -4.80
CA TYR A 281 -3.68 -17.30 -5.22
C TYR A 281 -2.72 -17.88 -6.26
N GLY A 282 -2.83 -19.16 -6.63
CA GLY A 282 -2.01 -19.82 -7.63
C GLY A 282 -0.52 -19.90 -7.26
N LEU A 283 -0.20 -20.19 -5.98
CA LEU A 283 1.13 -20.21 -5.39
C LEU A 283 1.76 -21.60 -5.32
#